data_c259fcd9346d940e8601c7d5553e2e3d
#
_entry.id   c259fcd9346d940e8601c7d5553e2e3d
#
_cell.length_a   1.000
_cell.length_b   1.000
_cell.length_c   1.000
_cell.angle_alpha   90.00
_cell.angle_beta   90.00
_cell.angle_gamma   90.00
#
_symmetry.space_group_name_H-M   'P 1'
#
loop_
_entity.id
_entity.type
_entity.pdbx_description
1 polymer ?
#
loop_
_entity_poly.entity_id
_entity_poly.type
_entity_poly.pdbx_seq_one_letter_code
_entity_poly.pdbx_strand_id
1 'polypeptide(L)'
;LKAVCTDSLRTKLSDEHTDATPIISRICGPVKKVNDTTFMVSFYRMGMNNLRRTGDICLLASQTGDQKYKSAVQEVSIRIPYRNTEGQRQYILFPGLPDVKAESGSLSLKATSDCELPVSYYIKEGPAEIEGDQIVFTPIPPRSKFPVKVTVVAWQYGIAGKVQTAEPVERCLLYTSPSPRD
;
A
#
# COMPACT_ATOMS: atom_id res chain seq x y z
N LEU A 1 16.28 2.70 -4.58
CA LEU A 1 16.30 3.52 -5.80
C LEU A 1 17.20 4.74 -5.59
N LYS A 2 17.91 5.15 -6.62
CA LYS A 2 18.74 6.37 -6.62
C LYS A 2 18.53 7.10 -7.94
N ALA A 3 18.34 8.40 -7.90
CA ALA A 3 18.35 9.27 -9.06
C ALA A 3 19.75 9.89 -9.20
N VAL A 4 20.25 9.96 -10.43
CA VAL A 4 21.54 10.56 -10.77
C VAL A 4 21.36 11.42 -12.02
N CYS A 5 22.18 12.46 -12.17
CA CYS A 5 22.21 13.28 -13.37
C CYS A 5 23.11 12.63 -14.43
N THR A 6 22.67 12.70 -15.67
CA THR A 6 23.41 12.16 -16.82
C THR A 6 23.54 13.22 -17.92
N ASP A 7 24.43 13.00 -18.85
CA ASP A 7 24.52 13.77 -20.10
C ASP A 7 23.21 13.63 -20.93
N SER A 8 23.08 14.45 -21.98
CA SER A 8 21.93 14.46 -22.87
C SER A 8 21.71 13.13 -23.59
N LEU A 9 22.75 12.33 -23.76
CA LEU A 9 22.71 11.00 -24.39
C LEU A 9 22.44 9.88 -23.37
N ARG A 10 22.39 10.19 -22.05
CA ARG A 10 22.23 9.24 -20.95
C ARG A 10 23.31 8.15 -20.89
N THR A 11 24.49 8.46 -21.37
CA THR A 11 25.60 7.51 -21.44
C THR A 11 26.60 7.65 -20.30
N LYS A 12 26.70 8.84 -19.71
CA LYS A 12 27.65 9.13 -18.62
C LYS A 12 26.97 9.96 -17.53
N LEU A 13 27.47 9.85 -16.32
CA LEU A 13 27.13 10.78 -15.24
C LEU A 13 27.60 12.18 -15.62
N SER A 14 26.82 13.18 -15.29
CA SER A 14 27.11 14.59 -15.57
C SER A 14 27.22 15.37 -14.26
N ASP A 15 28.23 16.23 -14.19
CA ASP A 15 28.38 17.22 -13.13
C ASP A 15 27.74 18.57 -13.50
N GLU A 16 27.15 18.67 -14.69
CA GLU A 16 26.44 19.85 -15.18
C GLU A 16 24.99 19.86 -14.67
N HIS A 17 24.81 20.07 -13.39
CA HIS A 17 23.49 20.15 -12.75
C HIS A 17 23.53 21.05 -11.50
N THR A 18 22.38 21.33 -10.92
CA THR A 18 22.28 22.07 -9.65
C THR A 18 22.84 21.24 -8.49
N ASP A 19 23.20 21.89 -7.40
CA ASP A 19 23.60 21.24 -6.14
C ASP A 19 22.40 20.62 -5.38
N ALA A 20 21.17 20.87 -5.84
CA ALA A 20 19.97 20.33 -5.24
C ALA A 20 19.96 18.78 -5.34
N THR A 21 19.67 18.11 -4.24
CA THR A 21 19.53 16.66 -4.21
C THR A 21 18.30 16.21 -4.99
N PRO A 22 18.41 15.26 -5.95
CA PRO A 22 17.26 14.70 -6.62
C PRO A 22 16.32 14.00 -5.64
N ILE A 23 15.02 14.26 -5.77
CA ILE A 23 13.96 13.67 -4.96
C ILE A 23 13.18 12.66 -5.78
N ILE A 24 12.91 11.48 -5.22
CA ILE A 24 12.03 10.48 -5.83
C ILE A 24 10.69 10.52 -5.10
N SER A 25 9.62 10.68 -5.85
CA SER A 25 8.24 10.67 -5.36
C SER A 25 7.40 9.61 -6.07
N ARG A 26 6.31 9.19 -5.44
CA ARG A 26 5.32 8.29 -6.02
C ARG A 26 4.32 9.10 -6.85
N ILE A 27 4.07 8.68 -8.09
CA ILE A 27 2.94 9.15 -8.89
C ILE A 27 1.75 8.22 -8.67
N CYS A 28 1.92 6.93 -8.97
CA CYS A 28 0.85 5.94 -8.84
C CYS A 28 1.39 4.52 -8.64
N GLY A 29 0.47 3.57 -8.48
CA GLY A 29 0.78 2.14 -8.30
C GLY A 29 0.80 1.71 -6.84
N PRO A 30 0.87 0.38 -6.60
CA PRO A 30 0.81 -0.22 -5.28
C PRO A 30 2.16 -0.12 -4.53
N VAL A 31 2.56 1.11 -4.23
CA VAL A 31 3.84 1.40 -3.55
C VAL A 31 3.67 2.53 -2.56
N LYS A 32 4.35 2.42 -1.42
CA LYS A 32 4.46 3.45 -0.39
C LYS A 32 5.93 3.85 -0.23
N LYS A 33 6.21 5.15 -0.16
CA LYS A 33 7.55 5.67 0.15
C LYS A 33 7.85 5.41 1.62
N VAL A 34 9.00 4.77 1.90
CA VAL A 34 9.51 4.52 3.26
C VAL A 34 10.52 5.60 3.66
N ASN A 35 11.45 5.91 2.74
CA ASN A 35 12.39 7.02 2.85
C ASN A 35 12.79 7.50 1.45
N ASP A 36 13.77 8.38 1.33
CA ASP A 36 14.14 9.01 0.05
C ASP A 36 14.63 8.05 -1.04
N THR A 37 15.10 6.87 -0.66
CA THR A 37 15.62 5.87 -1.59
C THR A 37 14.86 4.55 -1.57
N THR A 38 13.98 4.33 -0.57
CA THR A 38 13.32 3.06 -0.32
C THR A 38 11.82 3.18 -0.49
N PHE A 39 11.27 2.27 -1.26
CA PHE A 39 9.85 2.14 -1.50
C PHE A 39 9.42 0.70 -1.20
N MET A 40 8.29 0.54 -0.55
CA MET A 40 7.69 -0.74 -0.20
C MET A 40 6.46 -0.99 -1.06
N VAL A 41 6.33 -2.19 -1.62
CA VAL A 41 5.08 -2.60 -2.28
C VAL A 41 3.96 -2.57 -1.23
N SER A 42 2.89 -1.85 -1.52
CA SER A 42 1.76 -1.67 -0.62
C SER A 42 0.47 -1.60 -1.43
N PHE A 43 -0.34 -2.63 -1.31
CA PHE A 43 -1.67 -2.65 -1.93
C PHE A 43 -2.66 -1.84 -1.09
N TYR A 44 -3.58 -1.16 -1.76
CA TYR A 44 -4.59 -0.34 -1.12
C TYR A 44 -5.92 -0.46 -1.88
N ARG A 45 -7.00 -0.77 -1.19
CA ARG A 45 -8.40 -0.92 -1.68
C ARG A 45 -8.62 -1.92 -2.83
N MET A 46 -7.95 -1.76 -3.96
CA MET A 46 -8.07 -2.70 -5.08
C MET A 46 -7.34 -4.02 -4.82
N GLY A 47 -6.36 -3.99 -3.93
CA GLY A 47 -5.63 -5.15 -3.47
C GLY A 47 -5.20 -6.10 -4.57
N MET A 48 -4.94 -7.31 -4.14
CA MET A 48 -4.49 -8.42 -4.99
C MET A 48 -5.64 -9.11 -5.72
N ASN A 49 -6.89 -8.70 -5.49
CA ASN A 49 -8.09 -9.24 -6.16
C ASN A 49 -8.31 -8.63 -7.55
N ASN A 50 -7.39 -7.81 -8.05
CA ASN A 50 -7.44 -7.29 -9.39
C ASN A 50 -7.25 -8.43 -10.40
N LEU A 51 -8.13 -8.51 -11.40
CA LEU A 51 -8.05 -9.49 -12.49
C LEU A 51 -6.82 -9.29 -13.38
N ARG A 52 -6.18 -8.15 -13.35
CA ARG A 52 -4.92 -7.91 -14.04
C ARG A 52 -3.80 -8.72 -13.39
N ARG A 53 -2.97 -9.33 -14.21
CA ARG A 53 -1.81 -10.11 -13.73
C ARG A 53 -0.63 -9.24 -13.31
N THR A 54 -0.55 -8.02 -13.83
CA THR A 54 0.55 -7.06 -13.58
C THR A 54 -0.01 -5.67 -13.35
N GLY A 55 0.76 -4.83 -12.68
CA GLY A 55 0.49 -3.41 -12.54
C GLY A 55 1.75 -2.59 -12.64
N ASP A 56 1.58 -1.32 -12.93
CA ASP A 56 2.67 -0.38 -13.06
C ASP A 56 2.80 0.46 -11.78
N ILE A 57 4.03 0.66 -11.34
CA ILE A 57 4.44 1.63 -10.32
C ILE A 57 5.10 2.78 -11.06
N CYS A 58 4.51 3.97 -11.00
CA CYS A 58 5.09 5.16 -11.60
C CYS A 58 5.72 6.04 -10.51
N LEU A 59 6.99 6.33 -10.70
CA LEU A 59 7.77 7.20 -9.83
C LEU A 59 8.31 8.38 -10.64
N LEU A 60 8.44 9.52 -9.98
CA LEU A 60 9.01 10.73 -10.53
C LEU A 60 10.31 11.07 -9.79
N ALA A 61 11.41 11.12 -10.52
CA ALA A 61 12.61 11.78 -10.06
C ALA A 61 12.54 13.25 -10.47
N SER A 62 12.77 14.16 -9.55
CA SER A 62 12.77 15.61 -9.77
C SER A 62 13.97 16.26 -9.12
N GLN A 63 14.54 17.25 -9.77
CA GLN A 63 15.59 18.11 -9.24
C GLN A 63 15.23 19.56 -9.50
N THR A 64 15.31 20.38 -8.46
CA THR A 64 15.01 21.80 -8.57
C THR A 64 16.12 22.51 -9.36
N GLY A 65 15.75 23.40 -10.27
CA GLY A 65 16.68 24.26 -10.96
C GLY A 65 17.21 25.42 -10.08
N ASP A 66 18.19 26.13 -10.61
CA ASP A 66 18.75 27.35 -10.05
C ASP A 66 18.87 28.44 -11.11
N GLN A 67 19.69 29.46 -10.89
CA GLN A 67 19.90 30.54 -11.85
C GLN A 67 20.66 30.08 -13.13
N LYS A 68 21.42 28.97 -13.04
CA LYS A 68 22.24 28.45 -14.13
C LYS A 68 21.58 27.26 -14.83
N TYR A 69 20.95 26.39 -14.06
CA TYR A 69 20.36 25.15 -14.57
C TYR A 69 18.83 25.13 -14.39
N LYS A 70 18.13 24.64 -15.40
CA LYS A 70 16.67 24.41 -15.31
C LYS A 70 16.35 23.23 -14.41
N SER A 71 15.15 23.20 -13.86
CA SER A 71 14.64 22.03 -13.16
C SER A 71 14.57 20.83 -14.12
N ALA A 72 14.85 19.65 -13.60
CA ALA A 72 14.79 18.40 -14.34
C ALA A 72 13.77 17.46 -13.70
N VAL A 73 13.03 16.73 -14.54
CA VAL A 73 12.09 15.68 -14.12
C VAL A 73 12.23 14.47 -15.03
N GLN A 74 12.13 13.29 -14.45
CA GLN A 74 12.15 12.03 -15.19
C GLN A 74 11.15 11.06 -14.55
N GLU A 75 10.20 10.59 -15.32
CA GLU A 75 9.31 9.52 -14.93
C GLU A 75 9.97 8.16 -15.16
N VAL A 76 9.73 7.24 -14.23
CA VAL A 76 10.08 5.83 -14.33
C VAL A 76 8.84 5.00 -14.09
N SER A 77 8.53 4.08 -15.01
CA SER A 77 7.49 3.08 -14.85
C SER A 77 8.13 1.71 -14.62
N ILE A 78 7.74 1.07 -13.52
CA ILE A 78 8.19 -0.27 -13.13
C ILE A 78 6.98 -1.19 -13.16
N ARG A 79 6.98 -2.20 -14.02
CA ARG A 79 5.94 -3.20 -14.05
C ARG A 79 6.23 -4.30 -13.05
N ILE A 80 5.26 -4.57 -12.18
CA ILE A 80 5.35 -5.66 -11.21
C ILE A 80 4.23 -6.67 -11.44
N PRO A 81 4.47 -7.98 -11.19
CA PRO A 81 3.37 -8.92 -11.09
C PRO A 81 2.56 -8.61 -9.83
N TYR A 82 1.24 -8.74 -9.90
CA TYR A 82 0.39 -8.61 -8.70
C TYR A 82 0.49 -9.83 -7.78
N ARG A 83 0.97 -10.94 -8.30
CA ARG A 83 1.20 -12.17 -7.52
C ARG A 83 2.55 -12.77 -7.87
N ASN A 84 3.29 -13.15 -6.85
CA ASN A 84 4.44 -14.03 -6.98
C ASN A 84 3.96 -15.50 -6.97
N THR A 85 4.25 -16.24 -8.02
CA THR A 85 3.82 -17.63 -8.19
C THR A 85 4.95 -18.64 -8.02
N GLU A 86 6.16 -18.16 -7.68
CA GLU A 86 7.34 -18.98 -7.53
C GLU A 86 7.66 -19.25 -6.05
N GLY A 87 8.17 -20.47 -5.77
CA GLY A 87 8.59 -20.87 -4.45
C GLY A 87 7.53 -21.63 -3.64
N GLN A 88 7.69 -21.67 -2.32
CA GLN A 88 6.81 -22.36 -1.40
C GLN A 88 5.46 -21.63 -1.29
N ARG A 89 4.36 -22.39 -1.25
CA ARG A 89 3.03 -21.84 -0.95
C ARG A 89 2.96 -21.39 0.50
N GLN A 90 2.17 -20.35 0.74
CA GLN A 90 1.85 -19.87 2.07
C GLN A 90 0.36 -19.61 2.23
N TYR A 91 -0.10 -19.66 3.47
CA TYR A 91 -1.49 -19.44 3.86
C TYR A 91 -1.57 -18.41 4.98
N ILE A 92 -2.63 -17.62 4.94
CA ILE A 92 -2.93 -16.63 5.99
C ILE A 92 -4.03 -17.18 6.89
N LEU A 93 -3.77 -17.26 8.17
CA LEU A 93 -4.78 -17.43 9.19
C LEU A 93 -5.23 -16.04 9.68
N PHE A 94 -6.46 -15.68 9.37
CA PHE A 94 -7.06 -14.42 9.84
C PHE A 94 -8.34 -14.74 10.60
N PRO A 95 -8.36 -14.60 11.95
CA PRO A 95 -9.53 -14.87 12.76
C PRO A 95 -10.71 -13.98 12.41
N GLY A 96 -11.93 -14.41 12.74
CA GLY A 96 -13.13 -13.59 12.63
C GLY A 96 -13.00 -12.31 13.45
N LEU A 97 -13.58 -11.22 12.97
CA LEU A 97 -13.59 -9.93 13.65
C LEU A 97 -14.91 -9.79 14.42
N PRO A 98 -14.88 -9.25 15.65
CA PRO A 98 -16.10 -8.94 16.38
C PRO A 98 -16.81 -7.74 15.75
N ASP A 99 -18.13 -7.72 15.87
CA ASP A 99 -18.89 -6.51 15.57
C ASP A 99 -18.56 -5.41 16.60
N VAL A 100 -18.56 -4.16 16.15
CA VAL A 100 -18.18 -3.01 16.97
C VAL A 100 -19.29 -1.95 17.01
N LYS A 101 -19.36 -1.22 18.12
CA LYS A 101 -20.27 -0.07 18.27
C LYS A 101 -19.62 1.19 17.70
N ALA A 102 -20.44 2.14 17.28
CA ALA A 102 -20.00 3.38 16.61
C ALA A 102 -19.13 4.33 17.44
N GLU A 103 -18.81 4.00 18.65
CA GLU A 103 -17.90 4.77 19.53
C GLU A 103 -16.57 4.05 19.78
N SER A 104 -16.40 2.86 19.20
CA SER A 104 -15.16 2.11 19.31
C SER A 104 -14.08 2.80 18.46
N GLY A 105 -13.02 3.29 19.10
CA GLY A 105 -11.97 4.06 18.43
C GLY A 105 -11.13 3.22 17.45
N SER A 106 -10.73 2.01 17.86
CA SER A 106 -9.89 1.12 17.03
C SER A 106 -10.10 -0.35 17.38
N LEU A 107 -9.72 -1.24 16.46
CA LEU A 107 -9.76 -2.69 16.64
C LEU A 107 -8.44 -3.29 16.15
N SER A 108 -7.76 -4.06 17.03
CA SER A 108 -6.52 -4.76 16.66
C SER A 108 -6.77 -5.95 15.74
N LEU A 109 -5.91 -6.11 14.76
CA LEU A 109 -5.91 -7.21 13.79
C LEU A 109 -4.82 -8.22 14.15
N LYS A 110 -5.15 -9.50 14.04
CA LYS A 110 -4.25 -10.60 14.40
C LYS A 110 -4.28 -11.68 13.31
N ALA A 111 -3.75 -11.39 12.14
CA ALA A 111 -3.53 -12.40 11.13
C ALA A 111 -2.07 -12.87 11.16
N THR A 112 -1.86 -14.13 10.84
CA THR A 112 -0.53 -14.74 10.76
C THR A 112 -0.37 -15.48 9.44
N SER A 113 0.87 -15.57 8.95
CA SER A 113 1.26 -16.45 7.85
C SER A 113 1.96 -17.69 8.41
N ASP A 114 1.70 -18.85 7.82
CA ASP A 114 2.38 -20.11 8.14
C ASP A 114 3.88 -20.11 7.76
N CYS A 115 4.29 -19.14 6.92
CA CYS A 115 5.70 -18.88 6.62
C CYS A 115 6.33 -17.79 7.51
N GLU A 116 5.68 -17.41 8.62
CA GLU A 116 6.15 -16.39 9.58
C GLU A 116 6.44 -15.02 8.96
N LEU A 117 5.90 -14.74 7.77
CA LEU A 117 6.03 -13.44 7.12
C LEU A 117 5.01 -12.44 7.69
N PRO A 118 5.37 -11.15 7.79
CA PRO A 118 4.48 -10.14 8.32
C PRO A 118 3.27 -9.94 7.40
N VAL A 119 2.06 -10.08 7.97
CA VAL A 119 0.80 -9.89 7.25
C VAL A 119 0.47 -8.40 7.21
N SER A 120 0.04 -7.91 6.06
CA SER A 120 -0.45 -6.55 5.87
C SER A 120 -1.95 -6.52 5.66
N TYR A 121 -2.56 -5.36 5.87
CA TYR A 121 -4.00 -5.18 5.79
C TYR A 121 -4.37 -4.01 4.90
N TYR A 122 -5.57 -4.05 4.32
CA TYR A 122 -6.24 -2.89 3.73
C TYR A 122 -7.75 -2.97 3.92
N ILE A 123 -8.41 -1.82 3.88
CA ILE A 123 -9.87 -1.75 3.90
C ILE A 123 -10.37 -1.86 2.45
N LYS A 124 -11.14 -2.89 2.17
CA LYS A 124 -11.81 -3.08 0.88
C LYS A 124 -13.08 -2.26 0.80
N GLU A 125 -13.82 -2.17 1.91
CA GLU A 125 -15.13 -1.55 1.99
C GLU A 125 -15.38 -1.01 3.40
N GLY A 126 -16.06 0.11 3.50
CA GLY A 126 -16.53 0.69 4.76
C GLY A 126 -15.75 1.92 5.24
N PRO A 127 -16.29 2.64 6.25
CA PRO A 127 -15.71 3.85 6.81
C PRO A 127 -14.63 3.52 7.84
N ALA A 128 -13.49 3.07 7.37
CA ALA A 128 -12.34 2.73 8.20
C ALA A 128 -11.04 2.86 7.41
N GLU A 129 -9.93 2.97 8.12
CA GLU A 129 -8.56 2.99 7.61
C GLU A 129 -7.69 2.01 8.40
N ILE A 130 -6.52 1.68 7.88
CA ILE A 130 -5.53 0.84 8.55
C ILE A 130 -4.38 1.70 9.04
N GLU A 131 -4.13 1.62 10.36
CA GLU A 131 -2.95 2.20 11.00
C GLU A 131 -2.14 1.08 11.66
N GLY A 132 -1.03 0.69 11.02
CA GLY A 132 -0.26 -0.49 11.44
C GLY A 132 -1.12 -1.77 11.41
N ASP A 133 -1.27 -2.40 12.57
CA ASP A 133 -2.09 -3.61 12.76
C ASP A 133 -3.45 -3.30 13.40
N GLN A 134 -3.99 -2.11 13.17
CA GLN A 134 -5.27 -1.69 13.71
C GLN A 134 -6.19 -1.15 12.61
N ILE A 135 -7.48 -1.41 12.77
CA ILE A 135 -8.55 -0.69 12.10
C ILE A 135 -8.84 0.57 12.91
N VAL A 136 -8.81 1.72 12.27
CA VAL A 136 -9.29 2.99 12.81
C VAL A 136 -10.58 3.37 12.09
N PHE A 137 -11.67 3.53 12.85
CA PHE A 137 -12.95 3.87 12.25
C PHE A 137 -13.01 5.36 11.93
N THR A 138 -13.42 5.67 10.71
CA THR A 138 -13.65 7.04 10.25
C THR A 138 -15.10 7.45 10.45
N PRO A 139 -15.41 8.77 10.45
CA PRO A 139 -16.79 9.22 10.56
C PRO A 139 -17.71 8.57 9.53
N ILE A 140 -18.87 8.12 9.99
CA ILE A 140 -19.88 7.52 9.13
C ILE A 140 -20.55 8.65 8.31
N PRO A 141 -20.67 8.48 6.99
CA PRO A 141 -21.35 9.48 6.15
C PRO A 141 -22.78 9.74 6.63
N PRO A 142 -23.26 11.00 6.60
CA PRO A 142 -24.64 11.33 6.94
C PRO A 142 -25.65 10.49 6.17
N ARG A 143 -26.74 10.09 6.82
CA ARG A 143 -27.82 9.25 6.26
C ARG A 143 -27.42 7.81 5.93
N SER A 144 -26.29 7.32 6.42
CA SER A 144 -25.95 5.90 6.30
C SER A 144 -26.98 5.04 7.03
N LYS A 145 -27.33 3.90 6.43
CA LYS A 145 -28.17 2.89 7.09
C LYS A 145 -27.31 2.00 7.94
N PHE A 146 -27.71 1.77 9.18
CA PHE A 146 -27.06 0.81 10.08
C PHE A 146 -27.65 -0.60 9.95
N PRO A 147 -26.87 -1.65 10.22
CA PRO A 147 -25.43 -1.63 10.49
C PRO A 147 -24.60 -1.32 9.24
N VAL A 148 -23.46 -0.64 9.41
CA VAL A 148 -22.51 -0.37 8.33
C VAL A 148 -21.49 -1.50 8.27
N LYS A 149 -21.32 -2.09 7.11
CA LYS A 149 -20.34 -3.16 6.89
C LYS A 149 -18.95 -2.58 6.67
N VAL A 150 -17.96 -3.17 7.35
CA VAL A 150 -16.53 -2.93 7.10
C VAL A 150 -15.88 -4.24 6.68
N THR A 151 -15.21 -4.25 5.54
CA THR A 151 -14.50 -5.42 5.01
C THR A 151 -13.00 -5.15 5.01
N VAL A 152 -12.29 -5.99 5.74
CA VAL A 152 -10.82 -5.96 5.86
C VAL A 152 -10.22 -7.13 5.12
N VAL A 153 -9.13 -6.89 4.44
CA VAL A 153 -8.36 -7.92 3.72
C VAL A 153 -6.97 -8.03 4.33
N ALA A 154 -6.63 -9.23 4.75
CA ALA A 154 -5.27 -9.60 5.14
C ALA A 154 -4.54 -10.16 3.92
N TRP A 155 -3.32 -9.70 3.67
CA TRP A 155 -2.53 -10.12 2.52
C TRP A 155 -1.04 -10.22 2.84
N GLN A 156 -0.33 -11.06 2.08
CA GLN A 156 1.12 -11.23 2.12
C GLN A 156 1.62 -11.54 0.70
N TYR A 157 2.50 -10.68 0.20
CA TYR A 157 2.98 -10.77 -1.18
C TYR A 157 3.94 -11.95 -1.42
N GLY A 158 4.60 -12.43 -0.36
CA GLY A 158 5.66 -13.42 -0.44
C GLY A 158 7.05 -12.84 -0.70
N ILE A 159 7.97 -13.71 -1.05
CA ILE A 159 9.36 -13.37 -1.37
C ILE A 159 9.67 -13.97 -2.75
N ALA A 160 10.09 -13.13 -3.69
CA ALA A 160 10.38 -13.55 -5.06
C ALA A 160 11.35 -14.75 -5.09
N GLY A 161 10.98 -15.79 -5.81
CA GLY A 161 11.74 -17.05 -5.95
C GLY A 161 11.78 -17.94 -4.70
N LYS A 162 11.17 -17.54 -3.58
CA LYS A 162 11.20 -18.32 -2.32
C LYS A 162 9.82 -18.66 -1.77
N VAL A 163 8.93 -17.67 -1.66
CA VAL A 163 7.61 -17.83 -1.07
C VAL A 163 6.57 -17.18 -1.98
N GLN A 164 5.55 -17.91 -2.36
CA GLN A 164 4.46 -17.44 -3.21
C GLN A 164 3.62 -16.39 -2.47
N THR A 165 2.90 -15.57 -3.23
CA THR A 165 1.86 -14.70 -2.68
C THR A 165 0.76 -15.56 -2.06
N ALA A 166 0.38 -15.24 -0.80
CA ALA A 166 -0.77 -15.87 -0.16
C ALA A 166 -2.08 -15.48 -0.84
N GLU A 167 -3.06 -16.36 -0.85
CA GLU A 167 -4.43 -15.96 -1.17
C GLU A 167 -4.92 -14.98 -0.09
N PRO A 168 -5.40 -13.77 -0.49
CA PRO A 168 -5.91 -12.80 0.45
C PRO A 168 -7.11 -13.33 1.22
N VAL A 169 -7.16 -13.07 2.52
CA VAL A 169 -8.27 -13.49 3.39
C VAL A 169 -9.09 -12.29 3.79
N GLU A 170 -10.38 -12.33 3.46
CA GLU A 170 -11.33 -11.26 3.80
C GLU A 170 -12.06 -11.58 5.10
N ARG A 171 -12.26 -10.56 5.95
CA ARG A 171 -13.13 -10.59 7.11
C ARG A 171 -14.02 -9.36 7.13
N CYS A 172 -15.26 -9.57 7.53
CA CYS A 172 -16.23 -8.52 7.68
C CYS A 172 -16.57 -8.35 9.15
N LEU A 173 -16.86 -7.12 9.53
CA LEU A 173 -17.50 -6.78 10.79
C LEU A 173 -18.66 -5.80 10.51
N LEU A 174 -19.61 -5.76 11.42
CA LEU A 174 -20.69 -4.81 11.40
C LEU A 174 -20.39 -3.68 12.39
N TYR A 175 -20.46 -2.46 11.90
CA TYR A 175 -20.34 -1.25 12.65
C TYR A 175 -21.75 -0.77 13.00
N THR A 176 -22.15 -0.98 14.25
CA THR A 176 -23.53 -0.75 14.69
C THR A 176 -23.71 0.65 15.27
N SER A 177 -24.92 1.19 15.17
CA SER A 177 -25.28 2.46 15.83
C SER A 177 -25.06 2.36 17.33
N PRO A 178 -24.64 3.46 18.00
CA PRO A 178 -24.83 3.55 19.44
C PRO A 178 -26.32 3.33 19.71
N SER A 179 -26.62 2.53 20.74
CA SER A 179 -28.03 2.30 21.10
C SER A 179 -28.69 3.66 21.36
N PRO A 180 -29.83 3.97 20.73
CA PRO A 180 -30.58 5.15 21.13
C PRO A 180 -31.23 4.82 22.47
N ARG A 181 -30.67 5.35 23.56
CA ARG A 181 -31.10 5.25 24.97
C ARG A 181 -30.30 4.24 25.81
N ASP A 182 -29.45 4.81 26.59
CA ASP A 182 -29.54 4.74 28.06
C ASP A 182 -29.46 6.16 28.59
#